data_0913e76dddafd4b7a79374c354560485
#
_entry.id   0913e76dddafd4b7a79374c354560485
#
_cell.length_a   1.000
_cell.length_b   1.000
_cell.length_c   1.000
_cell.angle_alpha   90.00
_cell.angle_beta   90.00
_cell.angle_gamma   90.00
#
_symmetry.space_group_name_H-M   'P 1'
#
loop_
_entity.id
_entity.type
_entity.pdbx_description
1 polymer ?
#
loop_
_entity_poly.entity_id
_entity_poly.type
_entity_poly.pdbx_seq_one_letter_code
_entity_poly.pdbx_strand_id
1 'polypeptide(L)'
;MTTAFQASIKYPLIWIINTANPSESEPSINKANKRIRKMVRFTDWLRAHYESAYHYYLAEHLHEYGIENGDIPNFLGLRVTEAKTLHISLYRKSWSEVYVDVIIRAYVDIFTGDESTPNRRKSIVDYRVRGYYDLYEKRCHLFQCFMPYRPEDDMDKLQLDDYLVPIISKNDLEDTVHWFLEEHYPYAFLNPGRINIKAMIRKMGLHVYKTGLSEDERINGVLYLKGKRTTLYADDGTSFSADIPDKTILIERNLCRDNPKKANHTALHECAHYGLHSLFFLFQATYIEELHQYFDPIDVDKLPLDDKGHKEITLMEWQAKRLTPRIQMPEEWVDEKMQELLPKYAWMNEFVMYEQIIKELAEYFNVSKEMAKYRLRELGYSDTRGVLNYINEAYIPAYKVPSEISPYQTFDISFDELVKIFRTDRKLRDILHTGDFIYCEGHLCLNTPPYIEIGNDHNPKLTDYAHEHMTECCILFTKQRILKYDYTAGVLQDTIPEQFQKAFISGTPAQKIRWTTFVKETKVKLPSNFTDIVAYYIENFGL
;
A
#
# COMPACT_ATOMS: atom_id res chain seq x y z
N MET A 1 56.38 20.71 -15.43
CA MET A 1 55.68 21.96 -15.09
C MET A 1 54.19 21.70 -15.32
N THR A 2 53.53 21.33 -14.28
CA THR A 2 52.13 20.95 -14.22
C THR A 2 51.36 22.10 -13.61
N THR A 3 50.59 22.82 -14.41
CA THR A 3 49.65 23.84 -13.93
C THR A 3 48.28 23.22 -13.76
N ALA A 4 47.90 22.99 -12.49
CA ALA A 4 46.59 22.58 -12.09
C ALA A 4 45.59 23.74 -12.28
N PHE A 5 44.59 23.55 -13.12
CA PHE A 5 43.40 24.40 -13.17
C PHE A 5 42.51 24.00 -11.99
N GLN A 6 42.50 24.79 -10.92
CA GLN A 6 41.47 24.80 -9.92
C GLN A 6 40.26 25.55 -10.50
N ALA A 7 39.26 24.80 -10.95
CA ALA A 7 37.94 25.35 -11.23
C ALA A 7 37.26 25.64 -9.89
N SER A 8 37.20 26.91 -9.52
CA SER A 8 36.34 27.37 -8.41
C SER A 8 34.87 27.13 -8.80
N ILE A 9 34.29 26.11 -8.23
CA ILE A 9 32.82 25.92 -8.26
C ILE A 9 32.23 27.02 -7.38
N LYS A 10 31.82 28.12 -7.99
CA LYS A 10 30.96 29.10 -7.35
C LYS A 10 29.58 28.42 -7.17
N TYR A 11 29.20 28.07 -5.95
CA TYR A 11 27.84 27.69 -5.64
C TYR A 11 26.91 28.82 -6.08
N PRO A 12 25.87 28.56 -6.91
CA PRO A 12 24.92 29.58 -7.26
C PRO A 12 24.18 30.04 -6.00
N LEU A 13 24.07 31.35 -5.83
CA LEU A 13 23.26 31.96 -4.77
C LEU A 13 21.83 31.40 -4.87
N ILE A 14 21.39 30.75 -3.80
CA ILE A 14 20.01 30.25 -3.68
C ILE A 14 19.10 31.47 -3.63
N TRP A 15 18.36 31.71 -4.72
CA TRP A 15 17.35 32.78 -4.75
C TRP A 15 16.11 32.31 -3.98
N ILE A 16 15.90 32.94 -2.83
CA ILE A 16 14.71 32.73 -2.02
C ILE A 16 13.66 33.75 -2.49
N ILE A 17 12.68 33.30 -3.24
CA ILE A 17 11.53 34.13 -3.55
C ILE A 17 10.62 34.14 -2.32
N ASN A 18 10.78 35.16 -1.48
CA ASN A 18 9.81 35.48 -0.44
C ASN A 18 8.58 36.07 -1.14
N THR A 19 7.65 35.22 -1.59
CA THR A 19 6.31 35.71 -1.90
C THR A 19 5.66 36.06 -0.57
N ALA A 20 5.31 37.34 -0.39
CA ALA A 20 4.44 37.75 0.71
C ALA A 20 3.25 36.77 0.75
N ASN A 21 2.89 36.30 1.95
CA ASN A 21 1.70 35.49 2.16
C ASN A 21 0.56 36.05 1.31
N PRO A 22 -0.05 35.26 0.41
CA PRO A 22 -1.31 35.69 -0.18
C PRO A 22 -2.21 35.95 1.03
N SER A 23 -2.65 37.20 1.18
CA SER A 23 -3.60 37.59 2.22
C SER A 23 -4.75 36.59 2.18
N GLU A 24 -4.86 35.81 3.24
CA GLU A 24 -5.96 34.89 3.45
C GLU A 24 -7.27 35.66 3.42
N SER A 25 -7.90 35.74 2.27
CA SER A 25 -9.33 35.89 2.22
C SER A 25 -9.91 34.50 2.46
N GLU A 26 -9.98 34.09 3.74
CA GLU A 26 -10.75 32.93 4.14
C GLU A 26 -12.17 33.07 3.60
N PRO A 27 -12.67 32.09 2.81
CA PRO A 27 -14.08 32.02 2.56
C PRO A 27 -14.75 31.69 3.90
N SER A 28 -15.57 32.60 4.42
CA SER A 28 -16.37 32.41 5.62
C SER A 28 -17.16 31.09 5.53
N ILE A 29 -16.76 30.11 6.35
CA ILE A 29 -17.36 28.79 6.39
C ILE A 29 -18.71 28.90 7.11
N ASN A 30 -19.78 29.02 6.37
CA ASN A 30 -21.14 28.87 6.87
C ASN A 30 -21.41 27.40 7.21
N LYS A 31 -21.69 27.12 8.49
CA LYS A 31 -21.89 25.78 9.12
C LYS A 31 -23.09 24.95 8.60
N ALA A 32 -23.72 25.26 7.48
CA ALA A 32 -25.02 24.68 7.11
C ALA A 32 -25.07 23.75 5.89
N ASN A 33 -23.96 23.48 5.19
CA ASN A 33 -23.97 22.49 4.11
C ASN A 33 -22.73 21.61 4.19
N LYS A 34 -22.90 20.29 4.40
CA LYS A 34 -21.86 19.26 4.14
C LYS A 34 -21.51 19.31 2.64
N ARG A 35 -20.74 20.29 2.21
CA ARG A 35 -20.17 20.30 0.85
C ARG A 35 -19.11 19.22 0.80
N ILE A 36 -19.22 18.32 -0.17
CA ILE A 36 -18.15 17.41 -0.56
C ILE A 36 -16.91 18.28 -0.82
N ARG A 37 -15.84 18.03 -0.06
CA ARG A 37 -14.59 18.79 -0.17
C ARG A 37 -13.77 18.17 -1.30
N LYS A 38 -13.33 18.99 -2.23
CA LYS A 38 -12.54 18.57 -3.38
C LYS A 38 -11.07 18.69 -3.03
N MET A 39 -10.32 17.63 -3.32
CA MET A 39 -8.86 17.65 -3.23
C MET A 39 -8.24 18.58 -4.26
N VAL A 40 -7.10 19.18 -3.90
CA VAL A 40 -6.36 20.11 -4.74
C VAL A 40 -5.18 19.38 -5.39
N ARG A 41 -5.03 19.49 -6.70
CA ARG A 41 -3.85 19.00 -7.41
C ARG A 41 -2.68 19.95 -7.16
N PHE A 42 -1.57 19.41 -6.68
CA PHE A 42 -0.39 20.22 -6.39
C PHE A 42 0.18 20.89 -7.66
N THR A 43 0.16 20.21 -8.79
CA THR A 43 0.62 20.77 -10.08
C THR A 43 -0.22 21.96 -10.52
N ASP A 44 -1.56 21.94 -10.35
CA ASP A 44 -2.42 23.05 -10.68
C ASP A 44 -2.19 24.23 -9.73
N TRP A 45 -2.04 23.93 -8.44
CA TRP A 45 -1.70 24.91 -7.43
C TRP A 45 -0.34 25.57 -7.70
N LEU A 46 0.69 24.77 -8.03
CA LEU A 46 2.02 25.25 -8.35
C LEU A 46 2.01 26.18 -9.56
N ARG A 47 1.31 25.82 -10.62
CA ARG A 47 1.14 26.68 -11.80
C ARG A 47 0.51 28.01 -11.42
N ALA A 48 -0.58 28.00 -10.67
CA ALA A 48 -1.29 29.22 -10.29
C ALA A 48 -0.42 30.19 -9.47
N HIS A 49 0.53 29.68 -8.68
CA HIS A 49 1.31 30.50 -7.73
C HIS A 49 2.75 30.76 -8.18
N TYR A 50 3.35 29.87 -8.97
CA TYR A 50 4.80 29.90 -9.24
C TYR A 50 5.18 29.82 -10.74
N GLU A 51 4.25 29.64 -11.68
CA GLU A 51 4.57 29.52 -13.11
C GLU A 51 5.37 30.74 -13.61
N SER A 52 4.94 31.94 -13.26
CA SER A 52 5.65 33.17 -13.60
C SER A 52 7.05 33.23 -13.01
N ALA A 53 7.26 32.70 -11.80
CA ALA A 53 8.57 32.64 -11.17
C ALA A 53 9.52 31.68 -11.89
N TYR A 54 9.02 30.51 -12.32
CA TYR A 54 9.82 29.58 -13.13
C TYR A 54 10.18 30.16 -14.49
N HIS A 55 9.25 30.86 -15.17
CA HIS A 55 9.53 31.53 -16.44
C HIS A 55 10.53 32.68 -16.27
N TYR A 56 10.40 33.46 -15.21
CA TYR A 56 11.35 34.54 -14.90
C TYR A 56 12.75 33.97 -14.59
N TYR A 57 12.84 32.94 -13.76
CA TYR A 57 14.09 32.27 -13.44
C TYR A 57 14.80 31.75 -14.70
N LEU A 58 14.05 31.10 -15.62
CA LEU A 58 14.60 30.69 -16.91
C LEU A 58 15.16 31.88 -17.70
N ALA A 59 14.41 32.98 -17.81
CA ALA A 59 14.82 34.13 -18.60
C ALA A 59 16.08 34.79 -18.06
N GLU A 60 16.24 34.88 -16.73
CA GLU A 60 17.41 35.48 -16.07
C GLU A 60 18.68 34.62 -16.21
N HIS A 61 18.53 33.29 -16.17
CA HIS A 61 19.66 32.35 -16.13
C HIS A 61 19.95 31.68 -17.49
N LEU A 62 19.17 31.98 -18.51
CA LEU A 62 19.29 31.34 -19.82
C LEU A 62 20.69 31.53 -20.44
N HIS A 63 21.31 32.68 -20.24
CA HIS A 63 22.64 33.00 -20.74
C HIS A 63 23.78 32.21 -20.05
N GLU A 64 23.54 31.72 -18.83
CA GLU A 64 24.51 30.90 -18.09
C GLU A 64 24.53 29.45 -18.59
N TYR A 65 23.39 28.96 -19.05
CA TYR A 65 23.15 27.55 -19.40
C TYR A 65 22.81 27.34 -20.88
N GLY A 66 22.73 28.44 -21.63
CA GLY A 66 22.27 28.38 -23.02
C GLY A 66 23.36 27.99 -23.99
N ILE A 67 22.96 27.28 -24.99
CA ILE A 67 23.65 26.93 -26.23
C ILE A 67 25.17 27.11 -26.07
N GLU A 68 25.90 26.00 -25.94
CA GLU A 68 27.37 26.02 -25.86
C GLU A 68 27.88 26.95 -26.93
N ASN A 69 28.65 27.97 -26.54
CA ASN A 69 29.13 29.04 -27.41
C ASN A 69 29.90 28.54 -28.65
N GLY A 70 30.18 27.23 -28.74
CA GLY A 70 30.84 26.57 -29.86
C GLY A 70 29.91 26.14 -31.02
N ASP A 71 28.61 25.96 -30.75
CA ASP A 71 27.67 25.42 -31.74
C ASP A 71 27.09 26.48 -32.68
N ILE A 72 27.18 27.76 -32.31
CA ILE A 72 26.68 28.86 -33.12
C ILE A 72 27.83 29.83 -33.46
N PRO A 73 28.29 29.87 -34.71
CA PRO A 73 29.31 30.81 -35.12
C PRO A 73 28.91 32.27 -34.86
N ASN A 74 29.82 33.05 -34.26
CA ASN A 74 29.61 34.48 -33.95
C ASN A 74 28.36 34.74 -33.08
N PHE A 75 28.13 33.91 -32.05
CA PHE A 75 27.04 34.09 -31.10
C PHE A 75 27.22 35.37 -30.28
N LEU A 76 26.22 36.26 -30.31
CA LEU A 76 26.20 37.52 -29.58
C LEU A 76 25.31 37.49 -28.34
N GLY A 77 24.29 36.60 -28.32
CA GLY A 77 23.38 36.50 -27.22
C GLY A 77 22.04 35.87 -27.61
N LEU A 78 21.19 35.72 -26.62
CA LEU A 78 19.87 35.16 -26.83
C LEU A 78 18.82 35.85 -25.93
N ARG A 79 17.57 35.95 -26.40
CA ARG A 79 16.47 36.57 -25.68
C ARG A 79 15.22 35.68 -25.72
N VAL A 80 14.65 35.39 -24.57
CA VAL A 80 13.33 34.71 -24.48
C VAL A 80 12.25 35.72 -24.89
N THR A 81 11.43 35.35 -25.85
CA THR A 81 10.27 36.15 -26.30
C THR A 81 8.97 35.64 -25.74
N GLU A 82 8.87 34.34 -25.51
CA GLU A 82 7.69 33.68 -24.92
C GLU A 82 8.16 32.39 -24.21
N ALA A 83 7.50 32.02 -23.11
CA ALA A 83 7.73 30.76 -22.41
C ALA A 83 6.40 30.08 -22.11
N LYS A 84 6.36 28.75 -22.24
CA LYS A 84 5.18 27.94 -21.97
C LYS A 84 5.55 26.68 -21.20
N THR A 85 4.92 26.46 -20.05
CA THR A 85 5.08 25.21 -19.28
C THR A 85 4.43 24.06 -20.05
N LEU A 86 5.24 23.06 -20.42
CA LEU A 86 4.77 21.83 -21.06
C LEU A 86 4.36 20.80 -20.05
N HIS A 87 5.22 20.52 -19.08
CA HIS A 87 5.05 19.45 -18.11
C HIS A 87 5.67 19.83 -16.77
N ILE A 88 5.14 19.24 -15.69
CA ILE A 88 5.71 19.32 -14.34
C ILE A 88 5.85 17.89 -13.83
N SER A 89 7.07 17.50 -13.51
CA SER A 89 7.37 16.22 -12.85
C SER A 89 7.68 16.46 -11.38
N LEU A 90 7.18 15.59 -10.53
CA LEU A 90 7.29 15.70 -9.09
C LEU A 90 8.02 14.48 -8.55
N TYR A 91 9.00 14.71 -7.64
CA TYR A 91 9.77 13.64 -7.02
C TYR A 91 9.91 13.90 -5.52
N ARG A 92 9.89 12.83 -4.74
CA ARG A 92 10.07 12.95 -3.30
C ARG A 92 11.51 13.39 -2.96
N LYS A 93 11.66 14.43 -2.13
CA LYS A 93 12.95 14.89 -1.59
C LYS A 93 13.11 14.48 -0.14
N SER A 94 12.08 14.75 0.70
CA SER A 94 12.05 14.39 2.11
C SER A 94 10.61 14.18 2.58
N TRP A 95 10.38 14.05 3.87
CA TRP A 95 9.03 13.93 4.45
C TRP A 95 8.16 15.18 4.24
N SER A 96 8.76 16.36 4.03
CA SER A 96 8.03 17.63 3.82
C SER A 96 8.39 18.33 2.51
N GLU A 97 9.39 17.86 1.78
CA GLU A 97 9.90 18.54 0.60
C GLU A 97 9.67 17.71 -0.65
N VAL A 98 9.24 18.38 -1.71
CA VAL A 98 9.04 17.82 -3.05
C VAL A 98 9.95 18.51 -4.05
N TYR A 99 10.73 17.73 -4.81
CA TYR A 99 11.41 18.23 -5.99
C TYR A 99 10.40 18.51 -7.10
N VAL A 100 10.59 19.62 -7.79
CA VAL A 100 9.74 20.07 -8.89
C VAL A 100 10.60 20.30 -10.10
N ASP A 101 10.36 19.52 -11.15
CA ASP A 101 10.97 19.69 -12.46
C ASP A 101 9.91 20.28 -13.41
N VAL A 102 10.15 21.49 -13.87
CA VAL A 102 9.26 22.18 -14.81
C VAL A 102 9.93 22.19 -16.18
N ILE A 103 9.30 21.53 -17.14
CA ILE A 103 9.73 21.55 -18.54
C ILE A 103 9.05 22.71 -19.23
N ILE A 104 9.87 23.64 -19.69
CA ILE A 104 9.41 24.91 -20.28
C ILE A 104 9.87 24.97 -21.74
N ARG A 105 8.94 25.15 -22.65
CA ARG A 105 9.22 25.50 -24.03
C ARG A 105 9.45 27.00 -24.14
N ALA A 106 10.66 27.39 -24.49
CA ALA A 106 11.02 28.78 -24.72
C ALA A 106 11.10 29.10 -26.22
N TYR A 107 10.48 30.17 -26.61
CA TYR A 107 10.62 30.79 -27.92
C TYR A 107 11.71 31.84 -27.77
N VAL A 108 12.81 31.67 -28.49
CA VAL A 108 14.01 32.47 -28.30
C VAL A 108 14.43 33.16 -29.59
N ASP A 109 14.88 34.42 -29.46
CA ASP A 109 15.60 35.12 -30.49
C ASP A 109 17.11 34.94 -30.25
N ILE A 110 17.83 34.40 -31.22
CA ILE A 110 19.26 34.20 -31.19
C ILE A 110 19.89 35.29 -32.04
N PHE A 111 20.86 36.00 -31.48
CA PHE A 111 21.59 37.06 -32.14
C PHE A 111 23.02 36.57 -32.50
N THR A 112 23.39 36.73 -33.77
CA THR A 112 24.69 36.29 -34.29
C THR A 112 25.28 37.35 -35.20
N GLY A 113 26.61 37.31 -35.45
CA GLY A 113 27.29 38.18 -36.41
C GLY A 113 28.01 39.34 -35.76
N ASP A 114 27.83 40.56 -36.28
CA ASP A 114 28.50 41.78 -35.80
C ASP A 114 27.59 42.49 -34.77
N GLU A 115 28.16 42.98 -33.67
CA GLU A 115 27.44 43.71 -32.62
C GLU A 115 26.70 44.95 -33.14
N SER A 116 27.21 45.59 -34.20
CA SER A 116 26.63 46.78 -34.79
C SER A 116 25.39 46.47 -35.67
N THR A 117 25.33 45.25 -36.24
CA THR A 117 24.25 44.79 -37.11
C THR A 117 23.95 43.30 -36.87
N PRO A 118 23.41 42.95 -35.73
CA PRO A 118 23.20 41.54 -35.39
C PRO A 118 22.14 40.90 -36.27
N ASN A 119 22.44 39.70 -36.76
CA ASN A 119 21.47 38.83 -37.39
C ASN A 119 20.58 38.22 -36.33
N ARG A 120 19.25 38.21 -36.55
CA ARG A 120 18.29 37.63 -35.65
C ARG A 120 17.71 36.34 -36.23
N ARG A 121 17.81 35.25 -35.48
CA ARG A 121 17.18 33.96 -35.81
C ARG A 121 16.22 33.54 -34.69
N LYS A 122 15.00 33.11 -35.03
CA LYS A 122 14.05 32.52 -34.09
C LYS A 122 14.32 31.04 -33.91
N SER A 123 14.27 30.54 -32.69
CA SER A 123 14.39 29.13 -32.35
C SER A 123 13.42 28.76 -31.24
N ILE A 124 13.18 27.46 -31.09
CA ILE A 124 12.36 26.89 -30.03
C ILE A 124 13.24 25.87 -29.28
N VAL A 125 13.32 26.01 -27.99
CA VAL A 125 14.15 25.13 -27.16
C VAL A 125 13.36 24.75 -25.89
N ASP A 126 13.44 23.48 -25.53
CA ASP A 126 12.84 22.99 -24.30
C ASP A 126 13.89 22.96 -23.19
N TYR A 127 13.57 23.58 -22.08
CA TYR A 127 14.42 23.69 -20.90
C TYR A 127 13.79 23.04 -19.69
N ARG A 128 14.63 22.57 -18.78
CA ARG A 128 14.22 22.10 -17.46
C ARG A 128 14.62 23.14 -16.41
N VAL A 129 13.64 23.61 -15.63
CA VAL A 129 13.89 24.38 -14.41
C VAL A 129 13.59 23.50 -13.23
N ARG A 130 14.57 23.25 -12.40
CA ARG A 130 14.47 22.41 -11.21
C ARG A 130 14.47 23.26 -9.95
N GLY A 131 13.58 22.91 -9.04
CA GLY A 131 13.50 23.49 -7.70
C GLY A 131 12.97 22.46 -6.72
N TYR A 132 12.70 22.90 -5.50
CA TYR A 132 11.92 22.13 -4.56
C TYR A 132 10.99 23.04 -3.76
N TYR A 133 9.88 22.45 -3.27
CA TYR A 133 8.92 23.12 -2.42
C TYR A 133 8.88 22.42 -1.06
N ASP A 134 9.08 23.20 0.03
CA ASP A 134 8.91 22.73 1.39
C ASP A 134 7.45 23.00 1.83
N LEU A 135 6.69 21.91 2.00
CA LEU A 135 5.28 21.96 2.39
C LEU A 135 5.09 22.35 3.86
N TYR A 136 6.08 22.09 4.71
CA TYR A 136 6.02 22.43 6.12
C TYR A 136 6.28 23.93 6.34
N GLU A 137 7.33 24.47 5.69
CA GLU A 137 7.68 25.89 5.72
C GLU A 137 6.86 26.73 4.71
N LYS A 138 6.14 26.09 3.79
CA LYS A 138 5.40 26.73 2.68
C LYS A 138 6.29 27.59 1.80
N ARG A 139 7.44 27.07 1.40
CA ARG A 139 8.47 27.84 0.70
C ARG A 139 8.95 27.12 -0.57
N CYS A 140 9.04 27.89 -1.66
CA CYS A 140 9.62 27.44 -2.94
C CYS A 140 11.08 27.86 -3.05
N HIS A 141 11.92 26.92 -3.49
CA HIS A 141 13.34 27.15 -3.75
C HIS A 141 13.66 26.76 -5.17
N LEU A 142 13.98 27.74 -6.01
CA LEU A 142 14.51 27.52 -7.37
C LEU A 142 16.02 27.42 -7.29
N PHE A 143 16.65 26.41 -7.88
CA PHE A 143 18.08 26.20 -7.69
C PHE A 143 18.87 25.84 -8.95
N GLN A 144 18.23 25.38 -10.02
CA GLN A 144 18.94 24.96 -11.22
C GLN A 144 18.09 25.04 -12.49
N CYS A 145 18.72 25.46 -13.59
CA CYS A 145 18.16 25.39 -14.92
C CYS A 145 19.06 24.51 -15.78
N PHE A 146 18.51 23.48 -16.43
CA PHE A 146 19.23 22.58 -17.34
C PHE A 146 18.82 22.83 -18.78
N MET A 147 19.78 22.72 -19.68
CA MET A 147 19.57 23.01 -21.09
C MET A 147 20.38 22.12 -22.01
N PRO A 148 19.83 21.67 -23.11
CA PRO A 148 18.38 21.46 -23.35
C PRO A 148 17.83 20.34 -22.48
N TYR A 149 16.49 20.24 -22.35
CA TYR A 149 15.85 19.11 -21.65
C TYR A 149 16.14 17.79 -22.37
N ARG A 150 16.56 16.77 -21.60
CA ARG A 150 16.73 15.39 -22.06
C ARG A 150 16.01 14.45 -21.08
N PRO A 151 15.19 13.51 -21.57
CA PRO A 151 14.46 12.56 -20.68
C PRO A 151 15.39 11.73 -19.79
N GLU A 152 16.60 11.38 -20.28
CA GLU A 152 17.62 10.62 -19.53
C GLU A 152 18.19 11.38 -18.32
N ASP A 153 17.98 12.69 -18.25
CA ASP A 153 18.38 13.51 -17.10
C ASP A 153 17.33 13.49 -15.97
N ASP A 154 16.30 12.65 -16.06
CA ASP A 154 15.29 12.54 -15.01
C ASP A 154 15.91 12.05 -13.70
N MET A 155 15.28 12.42 -12.59
CA MET A 155 15.82 12.11 -11.28
C MET A 155 15.60 10.63 -10.93
N ASP A 156 16.66 9.99 -10.46
CA ASP A 156 16.56 8.70 -9.76
C ASP A 156 15.99 8.90 -8.35
N LYS A 157 14.72 9.23 -8.27
CA LYS A 157 13.95 9.52 -7.05
C LYS A 157 12.54 8.99 -7.18
N LEU A 158 11.90 8.75 -6.04
CA LEU A 158 10.51 8.30 -6.00
C LEU A 158 9.59 9.34 -6.64
N GLN A 159 9.03 9.00 -7.81
CA GLN A 159 8.12 9.85 -8.56
C GLN A 159 6.76 9.95 -7.87
N LEU A 160 6.15 11.12 -7.94
CA LEU A 160 4.85 11.43 -7.34
C LEU A 160 3.85 11.81 -8.43
N ASP A 161 2.58 11.53 -8.17
CA ASP A 161 1.48 12.02 -8.99
C ASP A 161 1.12 13.48 -8.69
N ASP A 162 0.10 13.99 -9.35
CA ASP A 162 -0.39 15.37 -9.17
C ASP A 162 -0.90 15.70 -7.77
N TYR A 163 -1.20 14.70 -6.95
CA TYR A 163 -1.65 14.83 -5.57
C TYR A 163 -0.54 14.58 -4.54
N LEU A 164 0.69 14.37 -4.99
CA LEU A 164 1.86 14.02 -4.18
C LEU A 164 1.81 12.60 -3.59
N VAL A 165 1.07 11.69 -4.21
CA VAL A 165 1.09 10.27 -3.88
C VAL A 165 2.17 9.57 -4.71
N PRO A 166 3.00 8.69 -4.13
CA PRO A 166 4.00 7.94 -4.88
C PRO A 166 3.40 7.05 -5.97
N ILE A 167 4.02 7.06 -7.14
CA ILE A 167 3.66 6.16 -8.25
C ILE A 167 4.42 4.86 -8.05
N ILE A 168 3.75 3.85 -7.50
CA ILE A 168 4.33 2.53 -7.20
C ILE A 168 3.51 1.46 -7.89
N SER A 169 4.14 0.73 -8.81
CA SER A 169 3.53 -0.44 -9.45
C SER A 169 3.68 -1.70 -8.58
N LYS A 170 2.98 -2.77 -8.93
CA LYS A 170 3.16 -4.05 -8.22
C LYS A 170 4.57 -4.62 -8.38
N ASN A 171 5.20 -4.36 -9.53
CA ASN A 171 6.55 -4.86 -9.83
C ASN A 171 7.62 -4.05 -9.08
N ASP A 172 7.31 -2.80 -8.70
CA ASP A 172 8.25 -1.90 -8.04
C ASP A 172 8.19 -2.01 -6.51
N LEU A 173 7.35 -2.91 -5.97
CA LEU A 173 7.13 -3.02 -4.52
C LEU A 173 8.42 -3.42 -3.77
N GLU A 174 9.22 -4.35 -4.29
CA GLU A 174 10.48 -4.76 -3.65
C GLU A 174 11.53 -3.66 -3.76
N ASP A 175 11.68 -3.02 -4.93
CA ASP A 175 12.58 -1.88 -5.11
C ASP A 175 12.18 -0.71 -4.20
N THR A 176 10.87 -0.49 -4.02
CA THR A 176 10.36 0.54 -3.09
C THR A 176 10.71 0.19 -1.64
N VAL A 177 10.66 -1.09 -1.25
CA VAL A 177 11.08 -1.55 0.08
C VAL A 177 12.57 -1.34 0.29
N HIS A 178 13.38 -1.67 -0.71
CA HIS A 178 14.82 -1.46 -0.66
C HIS A 178 15.12 0.03 -0.46
N TRP A 179 14.56 0.90 -1.32
CA TRP A 179 14.64 2.35 -1.16
C TRP A 179 14.18 2.83 0.23
N PHE A 180 13.04 2.31 0.73
CA PHE A 180 12.49 2.71 2.03
C PHE A 180 13.46 2.37 3.18
N LEU A 181 14.06 1.18 3.14
CA LEU A 181 15.02 0.75 4.15
C LEU A 181 16.33 1.53 4.05
N GLU A 182 16.85 1.80 2.86
CA GLU A 182 18.05 2.62 2.66
C GLU A 182 17.87 4.03 3.23
N GLU A 183 16.74 4.66 2.94
CA GLU A 183 16.45 6.02 3.39
C GLU A 183 16.20 6.10 4.89
N HIS A 184 15.41 5.18 5.43
CA HIS A 184 14.89 5.28 6.79
C HIS A 184 15.57 4.36 7.80
N TYR A 185 16.14 3.25 7.37
CA TYR A 185 16.78 2.28 8.28
C TYR A 185 17.92 1.47 7.60
N PRO A 186 18.99 2.12 7.09
CA PRO A 186 20.08 1.44 6.36
C PRO A 186 20.81 0.37 7.17
N TYR A 187 20.70 0.40 8.49
CA TYR A 187 21.25 -0.67 9.36
C TYR A 187 20.63 -2.04 9.11
N ALA A 188 19.47 -2.10 8.47
CA ALA A 188 18.83 -3.35 8.10
C ALA A 188 19.72 -4.24 7.22
N PHE A 189 20.46 -3.64 6.29
CA PHE A 189 21.35 -4.35 5.37
C PHE A 189 22.63 -4.91 6.02
N LEU A 190 23.00 -4.40 7.20
CA LEU A 190 24.14 -4.93 7.95
C LEU A 190 23.79 -6.18 8.75
N ASN A 191 22.51 -6.34 9.11
CA ASN A 191 22.02 -7.45 9.91
C ASN A 191 20.65 -7.90 9.37
N PRO A 192 20.62 -8.69 8.28
CA PRO A 192 19.36 -9.23 7.73
C PRO A 192 18.57 -10.00 8.79
N GLY A 193 17.24 -9.89 8.75
CA GLY A 193 16.37 -10.58 9.67
C GLY A 193 15.37 -9.65 10.37
N ARG A 194 15.27 -9.73 11.69
CA ARG A 194 14.29 -8.97 12.45
C ARG A 194 14.58 -7.47 12.41
N ILE A 195 13.68 -6.69 11.81
CA ILE A 195 13.71 -5.21 11.85
C ILE A 195 13.52 -4.71 13.30
N ASN A 196 14.42 -3.85 13.76
CA ASN A 196 14.25 -3.14 15.03
C ASN A 196 13.38 -1.90 14.79
N ILE A 197 12.05 -2.09 14.84
CA ILE A 197 11.06 -1.05 14.56
C ILE A 197 11.24 0.18 15.45
N LYS A 198 11.61 0.00 16.73
CA LYS A 198 11.86 1.14 17.64
C LYS A 198 13.08 1.98 17.21
N ALA A 199 14.12 1.34 16.69
CA ALA A 199 15.29 2.04 16.18
C ALA A 199 14.97 2.76 14.87
N MET A 200 14.21 2.14 13.98
CA MET A 200 13.73 2.75 12.73
C MET A 200 12.85 3.97 13.00
N ILE A 201 11.85 3.86 13.87
CA ILE A 201 10.98 4.97 14.26
C ILE A 201 11.80 6.17 14.78
N ARG A 202 12.79 5.92 15.65
CA ARG A 202 13.69 6.96 16.13
C ARG A 202 14.54 7.58 15.03
N LYS A 203 15.04 6.77 14.09
CA LYS A 203 15.81 7.26 12.95
C LYS A 203 14.95 8.14 12.02
N MET A 204 13.67 7.82 11.88
CA MET A 204 12.69 8.63 11.14
C MET A 204 12.29 9.92 11.89
N GLY A 205 12.74 10.10 13.11
CA GLY A 205 12.40 11.28 13.94
C GLY A 205 10.95 11.26 14.43
N LEU A 206 10.35 10.06 14.56
CA LEU A 206 8.98 9.86 15.02
C LEU A 206 8.94 9.58 16.53
N HIS A 207 7.87 10.02 17.17
CA HIS A 207 7.51 9.67 18.54
C HIS A 207 6.47 8.58 18.57
N VAL A 208 6.51 7.68 19.54
CA VAL A 208 5.48 6.63 19.71
C VAL A 208 4.98 6.61 21.13
N TYR A 209 3.66 6.64 21.29
CA TYR A 209 2.98 6.51 22.58
C TYR A 209 1.92 5.41 22.51
N LYS A 210 1.71 4.74 23.63
CA LYS A 210 0.68 3.71 23.82
C LYS A 210 -0.46 4.31 24.63
N THR A 211 -1.67 4.27 24.09
CA THR A 211 -2.84 4.88 24.73
C THR A 211 -4.12 4.25 24.19
N GLY A 212 -5.25 4.44 24.87
CA GLY A 212 -6.55 4.10 24.30
C GLY A 212 -6.94 5.10 23.21
N LEU A 213 -7.22 4.61 22.00
CA LEU A 213 -7.51 5.44 20.83
C LEU A 213 -9.00 5.61 20.56
N SER A 214 -9.79 4.61 20.89
CA SER A 214 -11.25 4.63 20.74
C SER A 214 -11.92 3.86 21.86
N GLU A 215 -13.18 4.19 22.17
CA GLU A 215 -13.98 3.51 23.19
C GLU A 215 -14.18 2.02 22.88
N ASP A 216 -14.33 1.68 21.60
CA ASP A 216 -14.57 0.33 21.09
C ASP A 216 -13.30 -0.41 20.63
N GLU A 217 -12.13 0.17 20.86
CA GLU A 217 -10.80 -0.38 20.53
C GLU A 217 -10.61 -0.76 19.04
N ARG A 218 -11.44 -0.22 18.14
CA ARG A 218 -11.35 -0.53 16.70
C ARG A 218 -10.17 0.12 16.00
N ILE A 219 -9.64 1.22 16.57
CA ILE A 219 -8.50 1.94 16.03
C ILE A 219 -7.22 1.34 16.59
N ASN A 220 -6.39 0.72 15.74
CA ASN A 220 -5.15 0.09 16.17
C ASN A 220 -3.98 1.07 16.27
N GLY A 221 -3.92 2.06 15.36
CA GLY A 221 -2.87 3.06 15.30
C GLY A 221 -3.33 4.36 14.64
N VAL A 222 -2.60 5.43 14.88
CA VAL A 222 -2.83 6.77 14.28
C VAL A 222 -1.52 7.50 14.13
N LEU A 223 -1.26 8.07 12.97
CA LEU A 223 -0.14 8.97 12.70
C LEU A 223 -0.60 10.43 12.74
N TYR A 224 0.06 11.26 13.56
CA TYR A 224 -0.07 12.71 13.57
C TYR A 224 1.17 13.35 12.94
N LEU A 225 1.05 13.89 11.74
CA LEU A 225 2.12 14.64 11.08
C LEU A 225 2.31 16.02 11.72
N LYS A 226 1.20 16.68 12.04
CA LYS A 226 1.16 17.91 12.82
C LYS A 226 0.45 17.67 14.14
N GLY A 227 0.97 18.28 15.20
CA GLY A 227 0.40 18.18 16.52
C GLY A 227 -1.03 18.69 16.59
N LYS A 228 -1.84 18.02 17.37
CA LYS A 228 -3.26 18.34 17.53
C LYS A 228 -3.75 17.93 18.91
N ARG A 229 -4.70 18.71 19.44
CA ARG A 229 -5.44 18.28 20.62
C ARG A 229 -6.49 17.24 20.23
N THR A 230 -6.46 16.09 20.90
CA THR A 230 -7.36 14.97 20.61
C THR A 230 -7.90 14.34 21.89
N THR A 231 -8.98 13.57 21.75
CA THR A 231 -9.55 12.77 22.83
C THR A 231 -8.92 11.40 22.85
N LEU A 232 -8.47 10.96 24.01
CA LEU A 232 -7.90 9.65 24.32
C LEU A 232 -8.68 8.99 25.44
N TYR A 233 -8.44 7.69 25.66
CA TYR A 233 -9.16 6.87 26.64
C TYR A 233 -8.19 6.28 27.67
N ALA A 234 -8.56 6.38 28.94
CA ALA A 234 -7.84 5.77 30.04
C ALA A 234 -8.19 4.28 30.18
N ASP A 235 -7.54 3.55 31.10
CA ASP A 235 -7.76 2.12 31.33
C ASP A 235 -9.17 1.81 31.87
N ASP A 236 -9.79 2.76 32.54
CA ASP A 236 -11.16 2.67 33.06
C ASP A 236 -12.25 3.06 32.04
N GLY A 237 -11.86 3.34 30.78
CA GLY A 237 -12.75 3.78 29.72
C GLY A 237 -13.10 5.28 29.77
N THR A 238 -12.60 6.04 30.76
CA THR A 238 -12.84 7.49 30.79
C THR A 238 -12.06 8.21 29.70
N SER A 239 -12.72 9.17 29.03
CA SER A 239 -12.08 9.99 28.01
C SER A 239 -11.38 11.21 28.63
N PHE A 240 -10.23 11.58 28.06
CA PHE A 240 -9.50 12.79 28.41
C PHE A 240 -8.92 13.45 27.15
N SER A 241 -8.68 14.75 27.22
CA SER A 241 -8.03 15.48 26.11
C SER A 241 -6.52 15.58 26.35
N ALA A 242 -5.75 15.32 25.28
CA ALA A 242 -4.30 15.45 25.28
C ALA A 242 -3.81 16.24 24.07
N ASP A 243 -2.73 17.00 24.25
CA ASP A 243 -2.04 17.67 23.15
C ASP A 243 -0.97 16.72 22.60
N ILE A 244 -1.16 16.28 21.37
CA ILE A 244 -0.25 15.34 20.68
C ILE A 244 0.82 16.15 19.94
N PRO A 245 2.11 15.86 20.13
CA PRO A 245 3.19 16.51 19.38
C PRO A 245 3.17 16.19 17.88
N ASP A 246 3.87 16.99 17.08
CA ASP A 246 4.18 16.69 15.68
C ASP A 246 4.87 15.33 15.55
N LYS A 247 4.71 14.66 14.40
CA LYS A 247 5.38 13.40 14.05
C LYS A 247 5.20 12.31 15.10
N THR A 248 3.98 12.12 15.56
CA THR A 248 3.64 11.17 16.62
C THR A 248 2.78 10.05 16.10
N ILE A 249 3.19 8.81 16.39
CA ILE A 249 2.40 7.60 16.22
C ILE A 249 1.79 7.22 17.57
N LEU A 250 0.47 7.09 17.62
CA LEU A 250 -0.24 6.51 18.73
C LEU A 250 -0.62 5.07 18.40
N ILE A 251 -0.41 4.13 19.31
CA ILE A 251 -0.77 2.71 19.16
C ILE A 251 -1.73 2.33 20.29
N GLU A 252 -2.77 1.56 19.93
CA GLU A 252 -3.74 1.06 20.89
C GLU A 252 -3.05 0.24 21.98
N ARG A 253 -3.31 0.61 23.23
CA ARG A 253 -2.65 0.06 24.41
C ARG A 253 -2.92 -1.44 24.60
N ASN A 254 -4.17 -1.85 24.46
CA ASN A 254 -4.56 -3.25 24.61
C ASN A 254 -3.93 -4.12 23.52
N LEU A 255 -3.86 -3.62 22.28
CA LEU A 255 -3.12 -4.29 21.21
C LEU A 255 -1.64 -4.49 21.56
N CYS A 256 -1.01 -3.50 22.18
CA CYS A 256 0.40 -3.61 22.60
C CYS A 256 0.63 -4.66 23.68
N ARG A 257 -0.36 -4.88 24.57
CA ARG A 257 -0.29 -5.86 25.64
C ARG A 257 -0.59 -7.27 25.12
N ASP A 258 -1.66 -7.42 24.35
CA ASP A 258 -2.25 -8.72 24.02
C ASP A 258 -1.64 -9.30 22.73
N ASN A 259 -1.25 -8.47 21.77
CA ASN A 259 -0.63 -8.90 20.52
C ASN A 259 0.52 -7.97 20.08
N PRO A 260 1.70 -8.06 20.72
CA PRO A 260 2.83 -7.18 20.42
C PRO A 260 3.36 -7.30 18.98
N LYS A 261 3.17 -8.45 18.31
CA LYS A 261 3.54 -8.62 16.89
C LYS A 261 2.62 -7.76 15.99
N LYS A 262 1.32 -7.77 16.25
CA LYS A 262 0.36 -6.93 15.55
C LYS A 262 0.59 -5.44 15.84
N ALA A 263 0.89 -5.07 17.10
CA ALA A 263 1.25 -3.70 17.45
C ALA A 263 2.50 -3.20 16.71
N ASN A 264 3.52 -4.05 16.56
CA ASN A 264 4.71 -3.76 15.77
C ASN A 264 4.37 -3.57 14.27
N HIS A 265 3.51 -4.42 13.74
CA HIS A 265 3.03 -4.29 12.36
C HIS A 265 2.28 -2.98 12.15
N THR A 266 1.36 -2.61 13.06
CA THR A 266 0.65 -1.34 13.04
C THR A 266 1.62 -0.15 13.09
N ALA A 267 2.60 -0.17 14.01
CA ALA A 267 3.58 0.90 14.09
C ALA A 267 4.38 1.06 12.78
N LEU A 268 4.72 -0.05 12.13
CA LEU A 268 5.43 -0.03 10.85
C LEU A 268 4.54 0.45 9.70
N HIS A 269 3.26 0.12 9.72
CA HIS A 269 2.27 0.64 8.78
C HIS A 269 2.20 2.16 8.84
N GLU A 270 2.16 2.75 10.05
CA GLU A 270 2.21 4.20 10.23
C GLU A 270 3.56 4.80 9.76
N CYS A 271 4.67 4.07 9.95
CA CYS A 271 5.96 4.47 9.38
C CYS A 271 5.94 4.48 7.85
N ALA A 272 5.26 3.52 7.21
CA ALA A 272 5.11 3.50 5.76
C ALA A 272 4.30 4.73 5.28
N HIS A 273 3.22 5.09 5.97
CA HIS A 273 2.50 6.33 5.67
C HIS A 273 3.38 7.56 5.83
N TYR A 274 4.15 7.67 6.91
CA TYR A 274 5.08 8.79 7.08
C TYR A 274 6.13 8.82 5.97
N GLY A 275 6.76 7.68 5.68
CA GLY A 275 7.82 7.57 4.68
C GLY A 275 7.35 7.82 3.24
N LEU A 276 6.11 7.49 2.90
CA LEU A 276 5.60 7.57 1.54
C LEU A 276 4.60 8.72 1.32
N HIS A 277 3.68 8.94 2.27
CA HIS A 277 2.47 9.73 2.04
C HIS A 277 2.46 11.07 2.78
N SER A 278 3.49 11.39 3.56
CA SER A 278 3.55 12.64 4.34
C SER A 278 3.32 13.89 3.48
N LEU A 279 3.82 13.91 2.24
CA LEU A 279 3.66 15.05 1.34
C LEU A 279 2.19 15.30 0.96
N PHE A 280 1.46 14.22 0.63
CA PHE A 280 0.02 14.29 0.37
C PHE A 280 -0.72 14.91 1.57
N PHE A 281 -0.55 14.35 2.75
CA PHE A 281 -1.25 14.81 3.95
C PHE A 281 -0.88 16.25 4.32
N LEU A 282 0.39 16.63 4.25
CA LEU A 282 0.83 18.00 4.55
C LEU A 282 0.20 19.02 3.60
N PHE A 283 0.07 18.68 2.33
CA PHE A 283 -0.53 19.57 1.34
C PHE A 283 -2.06 19.62 1.47
N GLN A 284 -2.72 18.48 1.47
CA GLN A 284 -4.19 18.41 1.50
C GLN A 284 -4.78 18.88 2.84
N ALA A 285 -4.08 18.68 3.96
CA ALA A 285 -4.51 19.17 5.27
C ALA A 285 -4.61 20.71 5.34
N THR A 286 -3.99 21.43 4.43
CA THR A 286 -4.18 22.88 4.28
C THR A 286 -5.60 23.21 3.82
N TYR A 287 -6.26 22.31 3.11
CA TYR A 287 -7.61 22.48 2.54
C TYR A 287 -8.67 21.64 3.25
N ILE A 288 -8.26 20.53 3.88
CA ILE A 288 -9.15 19.53 4.48
C ILE A 288 -8.61 19.20 5.87
N GLU A 289 -9.19 19.81 6.91
CA GLU A 289 -8.68 19.72 8.29
C GLU A 289 -8.66 18.28 8.82
N GLU A 290 -9.61 17.44 8.42
CA GLU A 290 -9.73 16.06 8.84
C GLU A 290 -8.52 15.20 8.44
N LEU A 291 -7.72 15.62 7.45
CA LEU A 291 -6.52 14.93 6.98
C LEU A 291 -5.25 15.25 7.79
N HIS A 292 -5.33 16.01 8.87
CA HIS A 292 -4.18 16.18 9.77
C HIS A 292 -3.79 14.93 10.55
N GLN A 293 -4.72 13.97 10.64
CA GLN A 293 -4.51 12.68 11.29
C GLN A 293 -4.92 11.56 10.34
N TYR A 294 -4.24 10.43 10.47
CA TYR A 294 -4.50 9.24 9.69
C TYR A 294 -4.81 8.06 10.62
N PHE A 295 -5.88 7.30 10.33
CA PHE A 295 -6.36 6.21 11.17
C PHE A 295 -6.20 4.86 10.47
N ASP A 296 -5.74 3.84 11.20
CA ASP A 296 -5.71 2.45 10.73
C ASP A 296 -6.73 1.59 11.54
N PRO A 297 -7.74 1.01 10.88
CA PRO A 297 -8.17 1.22 9.49
C PRO A 297 -9.00 2.49 9.33
N ILE A 298 -8.75 3.25 8.26
CA ILE A 298 -9.62 4.37 7.90
C ILE A 298 -10.95 3.84 7.38
N ASP A 299 -12.02 4.38 7.92
CA ASP A 299 -13.34 4.31 7.28
C ASP A 299 -13.42 5.42 6.22
N VAL A 300 -12.85 5.12 5.06
CA VAL A 300 -12.74 6.06 3.92
C VAL A 300 -14.12 6.61 3.53
N ASP A 301 -15.16 5.80 3.66
CA ASP A 301 -16.53 6.16 3.27
C ASP A 301 -17.13 7.24 4.18
N LYS A 302 -16.60 7.43 5.38
CA LYS A 302 -17.03 8.49 6.30
C LYS A 302 -16.37 9.84 6.08
N LEU A 303 -15.30 9.90 5.28
CA LEU A 303 -14.65 11.15 4.96
C LEU A 303 -15.49 11.96 3.97
N PRO A 304 -15.71 13.27 4.19
CA PRO A 304 -16.51 14.12 3.31
C PRO A 304 -15.68 14.56 2.09
N LEU A 305 -15.16 13.60 1.31
CA LEU A 305 -14.34 13.82 0.13
C LEU A 305 -15.14 13.56 -1.16
N ASP A 306 -14.64 14.07 -2.29
CA ASP A 306 -15.10 13.65 -3.60
C ASP A 306 -14.55 12.25 -3.96
N ASP A 307 -15.05 11.63 -5.04
CA ASP A 307 -14.64 10.29 -5.48
C ASP A 307 -13.12 10.16 -5.69
N LYS A 308 -12.45 11.24 -6.11
CA LYS A 308 -10.99 11.25 -6.30
C LYS A 308 -10.26 11.17 -4.96
N GLY A 309 -10.74 11.90 -3.94
CA GLY A 309 -10.19 11.85 -2.60
C GLY A 309 -10.25 10.45 -1.98
N HIS A 310 -11.38 9.77 -2.14
CA HIS A 310 -11.53 8.39 -1.68
C HIS A 310 -10.57 7.44 -2.42
N LYS A 311 -10.38 7.62 -3.73
CA LYS A 311 -9.46 6.80 -4.53
C LYS A 311 -8.00 6.95 -4.09
N GLU A 312 -7.54 8.18 -3.88
CA GLU A 312 -6.16 8.46 -3.46
C GLU A 312 -5.87 7.88 -2.07
N ILE A 313 -6.77 8.04 -1.11
CA ILE A 313 -6.62 7.46 0.22
C ILE A 313 -6.63 5.92 0.15
N THR A 314 -7.52 5.32 -0.64
CA THR A 314 -7.56 3.87 -0.85
C THR A 314 -6.26 3.35 -1.48
N LEU A 315 -5.67 4.13 -2.41
CA LEU A 315 -4.37 3.79 -3.00
C LEU A 315 -3.25 3.82 -1.96
N MET A 316 -3.18 4.88 -1.15
CA MET A 316 -2.17 4.99 -0.09
C MET A 316 -2.29 3.87 0.93
N GLU A 317 -3.52 3.47 1.31
CA GLU A 317 -3.78 2.31 2.15
C GLU A 317 -3.28 1.01 1.51
N TRP A 318 -3.56 0.83 0.22
CA TRP A 318 -3.06 -0.32 -0.51
C TRP A 318 -1.53 -0.37 -0.51
N GLN A 319 -0.87 0.77 -0.78
CA GLN A 319 0.60 0.87 -0.76
C GLN A 319 1.15 0.50 0.62
N ALA A 320 0.66 1.12 1.69
CA ALA A 320 1.12 0.84 3.05
C ALA A 320 0.89 -0.62 3.46
N LYS A 321 -0.29 -1.18 3.18
CA LYS A 321 -0.62 -2.59 3.45
C LYS A 321 0.24 -3.58 2.67
N ARG A 322 0.68 -3.22 1.45
CA ARG A 322 1.55 -4.08 0.64
C ARG A 322 3.02 -3.97 1.04
N LEU A 323 3.47 -2.79 1.40
CA LEU A 323 4.86 -2.55 1.76
C LEU A 323 5.21 -3.01 3.18
N THR A 324 4.30 -2.85 4.15
CA THR A 324 4.58 -3.20 5.55
C THR A 324 5.06 -4.65 5.75
N PRO A 325 4.39 -5.69 5.20
CA PRO A 325 4.89 -7.06 5.30
C PRO A 325 6.23 -7.26 4.60
N ARG A 326 6.47 -6.57 3.47
CA ARG A 326 7.71 -6.64 2.71
C ARG A 326 8.87 -5.97 3.43
N ILE A 327 8.64 -4.84 4.08
CA ILE A 327 9.64 -4.20 4.95
C ILE A 327 10.03 -5.14 6.09
N GLN A 328 9.07 -5.86 6.70
CA GLN A 328 9.37 -6.82 7.77
C GLN A 328 10.08 -8.10 7.26
N MET A 329 9.81 -8.48 6.01
CA MET A 329 10.32 -9.71 5.38
C MET A 329 10.73 -9.40 3.92
N PRO A 330 11.83 -8.64 3.69
CA PRO A 330 12.34 -8.38 2.35
C PRO A 330 12.61 -9.68 1.58
N GLU A 331 12.37 -9.68 0.27
CA GLU A 331 12.48 -10.87 -0.59
C GLU A 331 13.83 -11.56 -0.44
N GLU A 332 14.92 -10.80 -0.59
CA GLU A 332 16.28 -11.33 -0.51
C GLU A 332 16.57 -12.09 0.82
N TRP A 333 16.07 -11.55 1.95
CA TRP A 333 16.29 -12.17 3.26
C TRP A 333 15.42 -13.40 3.47
N VAL A 334 14.21 -13.40 2.90
CA VAL A 334 13.34 -14.58 2.92
C VAL A 334 13.95 -15.68 2.08
N ASP A 335 14.44 -15.37 0.88
CA ASP A 335 15.07 -16.35 -0.02
C ASP A 335 16.35 -16.94 0.58
N GLU A 336 17.21 -16.10 1.19
CA GLU A 336 18.38 -16.58 1.91
C GLU A 336 17.98 -17.56 3.03
N LYS A 337 16.96 -17.21 3.81
CA LYS A 337 16.49 -18.08 4.90
C LYS A 337 15.81 -19.34 4.38
N MET A 338 15.11 -19.29 3.26
CA MET A 338 14.51 -20.46 2.62
C MET A 338 15.56 -21.43 2.09
N GLN A 339 16.70 -20.92 1.55
CA GLN A 339 17.82 -21.77 1.15
C GLN A 339 18.42 -22.56 2.32
N GLU A 340 18.37 -22.04 3.54
CA GLU A 340 18.77 -22.74 4.76
C GLU A 340 17.70 -23.75 5.21
N LEU A 341 16.42 -23.34 5.20
CA LEU A 341 15.33 -24.10 5.83
C LEU A 341 14.82 -25.27 4.97
N LEU A 342 14.76 -25.11 3.65
CA LEU A 342 14.31 -26.18 2.76
C LEU A 342 15.14 -27.46 2.90
N PRO A 343 16.47 -27.45 2.83
CA PRO A 343 17.28 -28.66 3.05
C PRO A 343 17.15 -29.23 4.48
N LYS A 344 17.01 -28.35 5.48
CA LYS A 344 16.87 -28.74 6.89
C LYS A 344 15.67 -29.63 7.14
N TYR A 345 14.57 -29.36 6.44
CA TYR A 345 13.28 -30.03 6.63
C TYR A 345 12.87 -30.94 5.47
N ALA A 346 13.71 -31.11 4.43
CA ALA A 346 13.41 -31.92 3.23
C ALA A 346 13.05 -33.38 3.50
N TRP A 347 13.37 -33.92 4.67
CA TRP A 347 13.02 -35.27 5.09
C TRP A 347 11.59 -35.43 5.61
N MET A 348 10.88 -34.30 5.85
CA MET A 348 9.51 -34.29 6.33
C MET A 348 8.53 -34.41 5.17
N ASN A 349 7.28 -34.76 5.50
CA ASN A 349 6.17 -34.58 4.58
C ASN A 349 6.05 -33.08 4.23
N GLU A 350 5.74 -32.78 2.98
CA GLU A 350 5.72 -31.41 2.43
C GLU A 350 4.91 -30.42 3.28
N PHE A 351 3.73 -30.82 3.77
CA PHE A 351 2.87 -29.93 4.59
C PHE A 351 3.48 -29.66 5.96
N VAL A 352 4.02 -30.70 6.59
CA VAL A 352 4.70 -30.57 7.88
C VAL A 352 5.98 -29.74 7.72
N MET A 353 6.70 -29.93 6.62
CA MET A 353 7.88 -29.14 6.27
C MET A 353 7.53 -27.66 6.19
N TYR A 354 6.54 -27.28 5.41
CA TYR A 354 6.13 -25.87 5.28
C TYR A 354 5.56 -25.30 6.58
N GLU A 355 4.88 -26.11 7.38
CA GLU A 355 4.40 -25.67 8.70
C GLU A 355 5.58 -25.29 9.62
N GLN A 356 6.66 -26.10 9.64
CA GLN A 356 7.86 -25.79 10.41
C GLN A 356 8.61 -24.59 9.85
N ILE A 357 8.74 -24.49 8.53
CA ILE A 357 9.36 -23.34 7.84
C ILE A 357 8.63 -22.05 8.20
N ILE A 358 7.30 -22.02 8.08
CA ILE A 358 6.49 -20.85 8.43
C ILE A 358 6.70 -20.46 9.90
N LYS A 359 6.77 -21.44 10.80
CA LYS A 359 7.04 -21.21 12.22
C LYS A 359 8.39 -20.55 12.44
N GLU A 360 9.45 -21.08 11.84
CA GLU A 360 10.81 -20.53 11.98
C GLU A 360 10.93 -19.14 11.36
N LEU A 361 10.36 -18.91 10.18
CA LEU A 361 10.34 -17.59 9.56
C LEU A 361 9.58 -16.58 10.43
N ALA A 362 8.44 -16.98 10.99
CA ALA A 362 7.66 -16.12 11.88
C ALA A 362 8.41 -15.74 13.17
N GLU A 363 9.28 -16.61 13.68
CA GLU A 363 10.15 -16.34 14.81
C GLU A 363 11.35 -15.48 14.40
N TYR A 364 12.02 -15.82 13.29
CA TYR A 364 13.21 -15.13 12.79
C TYR A 364 12.90 -13.65 12.46
N PHE A 365 11.83 -13.37 11.73
CA PHE A 365 11.41 -12.01 11.39
C PHE A 365 10.53 -11.34 12.46
N ASN A 366 10.14 -12.07 13.50
CA ASN A 366 9.23 -11.60 14.56
C ASN A 366 7.87 -11.13 14.01
N VAL A 367 7.31 -11.90 13.11
CA VAL A 367 5.98 -11.68 12.51
C VAL A 367 4.99 -12.76 12.93
N SER A 368 3.71 -12.63 12.55
CA SER A 368 2.74 -13.71 12.73
C SER A 368 3.01 -14.86 11.73
N LYS A 369 2.60 -16.09 12.08
CA LYS A 369 2.64 -17.23 11.14
C LYS A 369 1.83 -16.96 9.87
N GLU A 370 0.70 -16.30 10.01
CA GLU A 370 -0.14 -15.89 8.89
C GLU A 370 0.60 -14.96 7.94
N MET A 371 1.28 -13.94 8.46
CA MET A 371 2.10 -13.04 7.64
C MET A 371 3.21 -13.79 6.92
N ALA A 372 3.97 -14.66 7.62
CA ALA A 372 5.02 -15.46 7.01
C ALA A 372 4.48 -16.34 5.89
N LYS A 373 3.33 -17.00 6.10
CA LYS A 373 2.65 -17.79 5.07
C LYS A 373 2.27 -16.95 3.84
N TYR A 374 1.62 -15.79 4.04
CA TYR A 374 1.22 -14.93 2.93
C TYR A 374 2.42 -14.39 2.17
N ARG A 375 3.50 -14.05 2.87
CA ARG A 375 4.72 -13.59 2.24
C ARG A 375 5.37 -14.66 1.37
N LEU A 376 5.47 -15.90 1.86
CA LEU A 376 5.94 -17.04 1.07
C LEU A 376 5.10 -17.24 -0.20
N ARG A 377 3.78 -17.13 -0.08
CA ARG A 377 2.89 -17.24 -1.26
C ARG A 377 3.11 -16.14 -2.27
N GLU A 378 3.36 -14.91 -1.83
CA GLU A 378 3.69 -13.79 -2.73
C GLU A 378 5.01 -14.02 -3.47
N LEU A 379 5.98 -14.67 -2.81
CA LEU A 379 7.28 -15.04 -3.38
C LEU A 379 7.25 -16.34 -4.22
N GLY A 380 6.07 -16.90 -4.46
CA GLY A 380 5.90 -18.04 -5.36
C GLY A 380 5.92 -19.42 -4.69
N TYR A 381 6.06 -19.51 -3.37
CA TYR A 381 5.97 -20.78 -2.63
C TYR A 381 4.50 -21.22 -2.48
N SER A 382 3.92 -21.74 -3.58
CA SER A 382 2.48 -22.05 -3.70
C SER A 382 2.02 -23.15 -2.72
N ASP A 383 2.93 -24.07 -2.37
CA ASP A 383 2.64 -25.26 -1.57
C ASP A 383 2.29 -24.92 -0.11
N THR A 384 2.54 -23.70 0.31
CA THR A 384 2.10 -23.18 1.62
C THR A 384 0.59 -22.91 1.68
N ARG A 385 -0.15 -23.05 0.58
CA ARG A 385 -1.54 -22.60 0.48
C ARG A 385 -2.49 -23.30 1.45
N GLY A 386 -2.38 -24.63 1.61
CA GLY A 386 -3.21 -25.44 2.51
C GLY A 386 -2.71 -25.49 3.96
N VAL A 387 -1.65 -24.75 4.29
CA VAL A 387 -0.96 -24.83 5.59
C VAL A 387 -1.34 -23.63 6.47
N LEU A 388 -1.55 -23.87 7.77
CA LEU A 388 -1.84 -22.82 8.79
C LEU A 388 -2.93 -21.83 8.36
N ASN A 389 -4.05 -22.36 7.87
CA ASN A 389 -5.22 -21.53 7.58
C ASN A 389 -5.91 -21.15 8.90
N TYR A 390 -6.16 -19.84 9.08
CA TYR A 390 -6.82 -19.31 10.28
C TYR A 390 -8.26 -18.94 9.92
N ILE A 391 -9.20 -19.71 10.44
CA ILE A 391 -10.63 -19.57 10.14
C ILE A 391 -11.43 -19.75 11.43
N ASN A 392 -12.41 -18.89 11.64
CA ASN A 392 -13.23 -18.88 12.87
C ASN A 392 -12.38 -18.90 14.15
N GLU A 393 -11.36 -18.04 14.19
CA GLU A 393 -10.44 -17.87 15.34
C GLU A 393 -9.56 -19.09 15.66
N ALA A 394 -9.52 -20.09 14.80
CA ALA A 394 -8.69 -21.28 14.97
C ALA A 394 -7.85 -21.59 13.72
N TYR A 395 -6.67 -22.18 13.94
CA TYR A 395 -5.91 -22.78 12.85
C TYR A 395 -6.53 -24.12 12.47
N ILE A 396 -6.78 -24.28 11.16
CA ILE A 396 -7.23 -25.56 10.60
C ILE A 396 -6.05 -26.42 10.20
N PRO A 397 -6.20 -27.77 10.22
CA PRO A 397 -5.15 -28.69 9.77
C PRO A 397 -4.70 -28.43 8.33
N ALA A 398 -3.45 -28.74 8.04
CA ALA A 398 -2.89 -28.62 6.70
C ALA A 398 -3.56 -29.60 5.74
N TYR A 399 -3.82 -29.15 4.51
CA TYR A 399 -4.37 -30.00 3.46
C TYR A 399 -3.64 -29.81 2.13
N LYS A 400 -3.74 -30.81 1.25
CA LYS A 400 -3.08 -30.79 -0.06
C LYS A 400 -3.88 -29.93 -1.03
N VAL A 401 -3.22 -28.94 -1.63
CA VAL A 401 -3.78 -28.11 -2.69
C VAL A 401 -3.45 -28.75 -4.04
N PRO A 402 -4.45 -29.22 -4.81
CA PRO A 402 -4.22 -29.75 -6.14
C PRO A 402 -3.71 -28.68 -7.10
N SER A 403 -2.86 -29.10 -8.05
CA SER A 403 -2.29 -28.22 -9.09
C SER A 403 -3.35 -27.58 -10.00
N GLU A 404 -4.51 -28.20 -10.12
CA GLU A 404 -5.62 -27.76 -10.96
C GLU A 404 -6.41 -26.56 -10.38
N ILE A 405 -6.20 -26.28 -9.07
CA ILE A 405 -6.90 -25.20 -8.41
C ILE A 405 -6.18 -23.87 -8.66
N SER A 406 -6.92 -22.89 -9.20
CA SER A 406 -6.39 -21.56 -9.45
C SER A 406 -6.00 -20.85 -8.13
N PRO A 407 -5.08 -19.87 -8.17
CA PRO A 407 -4.70 -19.09 -6.99
C PRO A 407 -5.86 -18.37 -6.27
N TYR A 408 -6.96 -18.16 -6.98
CA TYR A 408 -8.18 -17.50 -6.44
C TYR A 408 -9.22 -18.49 -5.93
N GLN A 409 -8.94 -19.78 -5.98
CA GLN A 409 -9.85 -20.81 -5.49
C GLN A 409 -9.36 -21.36 -4.14
N THR A 410 -10.30 -21.73 -3.29
CA THR A 410 -10.02 -22.26 -1.95
C THR A 410 -11.10 -23.22 -1.51
N PHE A 411 -10.75 -24.19 -0.64
CA PHE A 411 -11.71 -24.99 0.08
C PHE A 411 -12.12 -24.36 1.40
N ASP A 412 -11.37 -23.32 1.83
CA ASP A 412 -11.59 -22.65 3.10
C ASP A 412 -12.71 -21.62 3.00
N ILE A 413 -13.63 -21.67 3.95
CA ILE A 413 -14.68 -20.68 4.11
C ILE A 413 -14.98 -20.50 5.60
N SER A 414 -15.10 -19.25 6.05
CA SER A 414 -15.57 -18.98 7.40
C SER A 414 -17.06 -19.25 7.52
N PHE A 415 -17.53 -19.49 8.74
CA PHE A 415 -18.94 -19.72 8.98
C PHE A 415 -19.80 -18.52 8.55
N ASP A 416 -19.35 -17.30 8.85
CA ASP A 416 -20.05 -16.07 8.46
C ASP A 416 -20.13 -15.89 6.93
N GLU A 417 -19.06 -16.19 6.22
CA GLU A 417 -19.04 -16.16 4.76
C GLU A 417 -19.99 -17.22 4.18
N LEU A 418 -19.99 -18.41 4.75
CA LEU A 418 -20.89 -19.48 4.35
C LEU A 418 -22.36 -19.08 4.55
N VAL A 419 -22.70 -18.45 5.67
CA VAL A 419 -24.05 -17.92 5.93
C VAL A 419 -24.45 -16.87 4.92
N LYS A 420 -23.55 -15.96 4.55
CA LYS A 420 -23.81 -14.95 3.50
C LYS A 420 -24.13 -15.59 2.15
N ILE A 421 -23.32 -16.58 1.73
CA ILE A 421 -23.54 -17.29 0.46
C ILE A 421 -24.85 -18.13 0.53
N PHE A 422 -25.11 -18.81 1.65
CA PHE A 422 -26.34 -19.56 1.85
C PHE A 422 -27.60 -18.70 1.65
N ARG A 423 -27.58 -17.43 2.09
CA ARG A 423 -28.68 -16.49 1.86
C ARG A 423 -28.90 -16.14 0.39
N THR A 424 -27.84 -15.97 -0.35
CA THR A 424 -27.88 -15.40 -1.72
C THR A 424 -27.92 -16.46 -2.81
N ASP A 425 -27.34 -17.64 -2.56
CA ASP A 425 -27.19 -18.68 -3.55
C ASP A 425 -28.13 -19.86 -3.33
N ARG A 426 -29.18 -19.95 -4.20
CA ARG A 426 -30.17 -21.01 -4.14
C ARG A 426 -29.57 -22.41 -4.32
N LYS A 427 -28.56 -22.58 -5.21
CA LYS A 427 -27.97 -23.90 -5.49
C LYS A 427 -27.22 -24.44 -4.25
N LEU A 428 -26.51 -23.56 -3.52
CA LEU A 428 -25.86 -23.96 -2.27
C LEU A 428 -26.90 -24.37 -1.23
N ARG A 429 -27.99 -23.60 -1.08
CA ARG A 429 -29.07 -23.98 -0.18
C ARG A 429 -29.63 -25.36 -0.51
N ASP A 430 -29.96 -25.60 -1.78
CA ASP A 430 -30.52 -26.87 -2.23
C ASP A 430 -29.58 -28.04 -1.90
N ILE A 431 -28.26 -27.87 -2.05
CA ILE A 431 -27.26 -28.89 -1.72
C ILE A 431 -27.14 -29.10 -0.20
N LEU A 432 -27.08 -28.04 0.56
CA LEU A 432 -26.97 -28.15 2.02
C LEU A 432 -28.23 -28.76 2.65
N HIS A 433 -29.41 -28.55 2.06
CA HIS A 433 -30.65 -29.18 2.49
C HIS A 433 -30.68 -30.70 2.27
N THR A 434 -29.82 -31.25 1.40
CA THR A 434 -29.75 -32.70 1.24
C THR A 434 -29.17 -33.43 2.45
N GLY A 435 -28.39 -32.71 3.28
CA GLY A 435 -27.62 -33.28 4.39
C GLY A 435 -26.38 -34.05 3.98
N ASP A 436 -26.04 -34.02 2.68
CA ASP A 436 -24.87 -34.72 2.12
C ASP A 436 -23.54 -34.01 2.46
N PHE A 437 -23.59 -32.74 2.88
CA PHE A 437 -22.43 -31.98 3.27
C PHE A 437 -22.52 -31.49 4.71
N ILE A 438 -21.37 -31.42 5.36
CA ILE A 438 -21.21 -30.89 6.72
C ILE A 438 -20.17 -29.78 6.70
N TYR A 439 -20.37 -28.73 7.50
CA TYR A 439 -19.36 -27.73 7.77
C TYR A 439 -18.43 -28.23 8.88
N CYS A 440 -17.15 -28.37 8.59
CA CYS A 440 -16.17 -28.93 9.48
C CYS A 440 -14.79 -28.33 9.20
N GLU A 441 -14.08 -27.92 10.25
CA GLU A 441 -12.70 -27.36 10.14
C GLU A 441 -12.55 -26.26 9.07
N GLY A 442 -13.57 -25.43 8.89
CA GLY A 442 -13.54 -24.37 7.87
C GLY A 442 -13.86 -24.84 6.44
N HIS A 443 -14.35 -26.06 6.25
CA HIS A 443 -14.67 -26.63 4.95
C HIS A 443 -16.11 -27.13 4.89
N LEU A 444 -16.70 -27.15 3.70
CA LEU A 444 -17.90 -27.93 3.41
C LEU A 444 -17.50 -29.25 2.79
N CYS A 445 -17.56 -30.32 3.56
CA CYS A 445 -17.13 -31.66 3.18
C CYS A 445 -18.31 -32.62 3.08
N LEU A 446 -18.18 -33.64 2.21
CA LEU A 446 -19.14 -34.77 2.15
C LEU A 446 -19.22 -35.46 3.49
N ASN A 447 -20.47 -35.61 4.00
CA ASN A 447 -20.79 -36.17 5.29
C ASN A 447 -20.80 -37.69 5.25
N THR A 448 -19.65 -38.31 5.01
CA THR A 448 -19.52 -39.76 4.85
C THR A 448 -18.22 -40.29 5.44
N PRO A 449 -18.16 -41.56 5.89
CA PRO A 449 -17.06 -42.14 6.65
C PRO A 449 -15.66 -42.02 6.08
N PRO A 450 -15.39 -42.12 4.75
CA PRO A 450 -14.03 -41.94 4.25
C PRO A 450 -13.47 -40.54 4.47
N TYR A 451 -14.34 -39.52 4.63
CA TYR A 451 -13.95 -38.12 4.70
C TYR A 451 -14.18 -37.48 6.06
N ILE A 452 -15.19 -37.97 6.80
CA ILE A 452 -15.53 -37.47 8.13
C ILE A 452 -15.40 -38.58 9.16
N GLU A 453 -14.79 -38.25 10.29
CA GLU A 453 -14.79 -39.05 11.51
C GLU A 453 -15.34 -38.24 12.66
N ILE A 454 -15.85 -38.94 13.68
CA ILE A 454 -16.31 -38.30 14.91
C ILE A 454 -15.19 -38.34 15.94
N GLY A 455 -14.70 -37.17 16.32
CA GLY A 455 -13.67 -37.04 17.33
C GLY A 455 -14.13 -37.47 18.72
N ASN A 456 -13.19 -37.61 19.66
CA ASN A 456 -13.47 -37.97 21.04
C ASN A 456 -14.39 -36.95 21.77
N ASP A 457 -14.43 -35.72 21.25
CA ASP A 457 -15.27 -34.61 21.70
C ASP A 457 -16.68 -34.63 21.09
N HIS A 458 -17.02 -35.70 20.36
CA HIS A 458 -18.27 -35.88 19.61
C HIS A 458 -18.44 -34.87 18.45
N ASN A 459 -17.41 -34.09 18.11
CA ASN A 459 -17.45 -33.18 16.98
C ASN A 459 -16.94 -33.88 15.71
N PRO A 460 -17.51 -33.54 14.54
CA PRO A 460 -17.00 -34.03 13.26
C PRO A 460 -15.63 -33.43 12.96
N LYS A 461 -14.74 -34.26 12.46
CA LYS A 461 -13.39 -33.89 11.98
C LYS A 461 -13.16 -34.44 10.58
N LEU A 462 -12.34 -33.78 9.80
CA LEU A 462 -11.86 -34.30 8.53
C LEU A 462 -10.84 -35.41 8.79
N THR A 463 -10.95 -36.49 8.03
CA THR A 463 -9.92 -37.54 8.06
C THR A 463 -8.65 -37.09 7.33
N ASP A 464 -7.51 -37.73 7.61
CA ASP A 464 -6.27 -37.50 6.86
C ASP A 464 -6.48 -37.71 5.36
N TYR A 465 -7.29 -38.72 4.98
CA TYR A 465 -7.66 -38.95 3.60
C TYR A 465 -8.40 -37.76 2.99
N ALA A 466 -9.32 -37.13 3.70
CA ALA A 466 -10.03 -35.94 3.22
C ALA A 466 -9.08 -34.76 3.04
N HIS A 467 -8.13 -34.56 3.94
CA HIS A 467 -7.11 -33.49 3.81
C HIS A 467 -6.21 -33.67 2.58
N GLU A 468 -5.92 -34.89 2.19
CA GLU A 468 -5.15 -35.19 0.99
C GLU A 468 -5.99 -35.15 -0.31
N HIS A 469 -7.32 -35.31 -0.21
CA HIS A 469 -8.24 -35.47 -1.33
C HIS A 469 -9.41 -34.48 -1.33
N MET A 470 -9.14 -33.23 -0.96
CA MET A 470 -10.16 -32.16 -0.85
C MET A 470 -11.03 -32.00 -2.13
N THR A 471 -10.44 -32.21 -3.30
CA THR A 471 -11.18 -32.15 -4.58
C THR A 471 -12.25 -33.23 -4.73
N GLU A 472 -12.11 -34.33 -4.01
CA GLU A 472 -13.10 -35.43 -4.04
C GLU A 472 -14.27 -35.18 -3.10
N CYS A 473 -14.06 -34.45 -2.01
CA CYS A 473 -15.01 -34.37 -0.91
C CYS A 473 -15.44 -32.97 -0.49
N CYS A 474 -14.67 -31.93 -0.83
CA CYS A 474 -14.97 -30.58 -0.37
C CYS A 474 -15.52 -29.69 -1.48
N ILE A 475 -16.37 -28.75 -1.11
CA ILE A 475 -16.84 -27.71 -2.02
C ILE A 475 -15.73 -26.69 -2.21
N LEU A 476 -15.45 -26.39 -3.48
CA LEU A 476 -14.47 -25.40 -3.89
C LEU A 476 -15.14 -24.02 -4.03
N PHE A 477 -14.57 -23.03 -3.40
CA PHE A 477 -15.00 -21.63 -3.50
C PHE A 477 -14.02 -20.82 -4.33
N THR A 478 -14.51 -19.85 -5.09
CA THR A 478 -13.68 -18.89 -5.80
C THR A 478 -13.73 -17.55 -5.05
N LYS A 479 -12.57 -17.08 -4.58
CA LYS A 479 -12.40 -15.79 -3.92
C LYS A 479 -11.73 -14.84 -4.91
N GLN A 480 -12.50 -13.94 -5.50
CA GLN A 480 -11.99 -12.95 -6.44
C GLN A 480 -11.93 -11.58 -5.77
N ARG A 481 -10.72 -11.10 -5.50
CA ARG A 481 -10.47 -9.69 -5.22
C ARG A 481 -9.56 -9.17 -6.33
N ILE A 482 -10.11 -8.47 -7.29
CA ILE A 482 -9.34 -7.83 -8.36
C ILE A 482 -9.21 -6.36 -8.02
N LEU A 483 -8.05 -5.97 -7.49
CA LEU A 483 -7.63 -4.58 -7.46
C LEU A 483 -6.93 -4.30 -8.80
N LYS A 484 -7.60 -3.60 -9.71
CA LYS A 484 -6.97 -3.05 -10.90
C LYS A 484 -6.58 -1.61 -10.61
N TYR A 485 -5.29 -1.35 -10.50
CA TYR A 485 -4.76 -0.01 -10.52
C TYR A 485 -4.40 0.34 -11.97
N ASP A 486 -4.96 1.44 -12.46
CA ASP A 486 -4.59 1.99 -13.76
C ASP A 486 -3.42 2.95 -13.56
N TYR A 487 -2.23 2.45 -13.88
CA TYR A 487 -0.98 3.20 -13.73
C TYR A 487 -0.86 4.37 -14.69
N THR A 488 -1.59 4.37 -15.81
CA THR A 488 -1.60 5.47 -16.79
C THR A 488 -2.47 6.63 -16.34
N ALA A 489 -3.53 6.33 -15.60
CA ALA A 489 -4.45 7.34 -15.07
C ALA A 489 -4.16 7.71 -13.61
N GLY A 490 -3.26 6.99 -12.92
CA GLY A 490 -3.00 7.20 -11.49
C GLY A 490 -4.21 6.92 -10.60
N VAL A 491 -5.11 6.03 -11.01
CA VAL A 491 -6.41 5.81 -10.36
C VAL A 491 -6.64 4.33 -10.09
N LEU A 492 -7.14 4.00 -8.89
CA LEU A 492 -7.75 2.69 -8.63
C LEU A 492 -9.04 2.60 -9.46
N GLN A 493 -9.01 1.75 -10.50
CA GLN A 493 -10.24 1.36 -11.19
C GLN A 493 -10.95 0.30 -10.37
N ASP A 494 -12.16 0.63 -9.93
CA ASP A 494 -13.17 -0.17 -9.26
C ASP A 494 -12.67 -1.36 -8.42
N THR A 495 -12.83 -1.24 -7.11
CA THR A 495 -12.88 -2.39 -6.21
C THR A 495 -14.09 -3.22 -6.59
N ILE A 496 -13.88 -4.29 -7.36
CA ILE A 496 -14.92 -5.30 -7.50
C ILE A 496 -15.07 -5.92 -6.11
N PRO A 497 -16.27 -5.86 -5.50
CA PRO A 497 -16.49 -6.48 -4.20
C PRO A 497 -16.10 -7.94 -4.25
N GLU A 498 -15.58 -8.48 -3.14
CA GLU A 498 -15.27 -9.90 -3.02
C GLU A 498 -16.48 -10.73 -3.47
N GLN A 499 -16.39 -11.31 -4.66
CA GLN A 499 -17.40 -12.24 -5.16
C GLN A 499 -16.96 -13.65 -4.81
N PHE A 500 -17.63 -14.25 -3.86
CA PHE A 500 -17.55 -15.70 -3.68
C PHE A 500 -18.33 -16.37 -4.81
N GLN A 501 -17.60 -16.92 -5.77
CA GLN A 501 -18.21 -17.83 -6.75
C GLN A 501 -18.02 -19.24 -6.26
N LYS A 502 -19.13 -19.99 -6.15
CA LYS A 502 -19.11 -21.43 -5.99
C LYS A 502 -18.53 -22.08 -7.23
N ALA A 503 -17.49 -22.84 -7.08
CA ALA A 503 -17.24 -23.92 -7.99
C ALA A 503 -17.62 -25.21 -7.27
N PHE A 504 -18.64 -25.91 -7.76
CA PHE A 504 -18.78 -27.32 -7.40
C PHE A 504 -17.54 -28.06 -7.91
N ILE A 505 -17.15 -29.10 -7.17
CA ILE A 505 -16.09 -30.01 -7.56
C ILE A 505 -16.16 -30.18 -9.08
N SER A 506 -15.26 -29.52 -9.78
CA SER A 506 -15.08 -29.69 -11.22
C SER A 506 -14.29 -30.99 -11.43
N GLY A 507 -14.78 -32.06 -10.79
CA GLY A 507 -14.20 -33.37 -10.92
C GLY A 507 -14.33 -33.87 -12.35
N THR A 508 -13.38 -34.66 -12.76
CA THR A 508 -13.49 -35.44 -14.01
C THR A 508 -14.82 -36.19 -14.04
N PRO A 509 -15.33 -36.55 -15.20
CA PRO A 509 -16.55 -37.37 -15.29
C PRO A 509 -16.53 -38.61 -14.39
N ALA A 510 -15.36 -39.22 -14.20
CA ALA A 510 -15.16 -40.37 -13.30
C ALA A 510 -15.35 -39.99 -11.80
N GLN A 511 -14.89 -38.81 -11.37
CA GLN A 511 -15.09 -38.32 -10.00
C GLN A 511 -16.57 -37.97 -9.76
N LYS A 512 -17.26 -37.40 -10.74
CA LYS A 512 -18.71 -37.14 -10.67
C LYS A 512 -19.52 -38.44 -10.56
N ILE A 513 -19.12 -39.50 -11.25
CA ILE A 513 -19.77 -40.84 -11.16
C ILE A 513 -19.51 -41.45 -9.77
N ARG A 514 -18.28 -41.39 -9.26
CA ARG A 514 -17.95 -41.86 -7.91
C ARG A 514 -18.79 -41.14 -6.85
N TRP A 515 -18.91 -39.82 -6.97
CA TRP A 515 -19.70 -39.01 -6.03
C TRP A 515 -21.19 -39.39 -6.06
N THR A 516 -21.78 -39.52 -7.26
CA THR A 516 -23.20 -39.89 -7.44
C THR A 516 -23.50 -41.33 -6.93
N THR A 517 -22.56 -42.23 -7.09
CA THR A 517 -22.69 -43.62 -6.60
C THR A 517 -22.55 -43.70 -5.09
N PHE A 518 -21.62 -42.91 -4.53
CA PHE A 518 -21.31 -42.88 -3.13
C PHE A 518 -22.45 -42.27 -2.29
N VAL A 519 -23.09 -41.19 -2.74
CA VAL A 519 -24.27 -40.58 -2.10
C VAL A 519 -25.46 -41.55 -2.05
N LYS A 520 -25.54 -42.48 -2.97
CA LYS A 520 -26.59 -43.51 -2.99
C LYS A 520 -26.37 -44.66 -1.98
N GLU A 521 -25.09 -44.95 -1.67
CA GLU A 521 -24.74 -46.16 -0.89
C GLU A 521 -24.55 -45.90 0.61
N THR A 522 -24.29 -44.68 1.03
CA THR A 522 -23.99 -44.36 2.44
C THR A 522 -24.95 -43.39 3.07
N LYS A 523 -26.12 -43.91 3.52
CA LYS A 523 -27.01 -43.17 4.42
C LYS A 523 -26.52 -43.30 5.87
N VAL A 524 -25.47 -42.65 6.26
CA VAL A 524 -25.14 -42.42 7.68
C VAL A 524 -25.91 -41.19 8.14
N LYS A 525 -26.86 -41.37 9.03
CA LYS A 525 -27.54 -40.30 9.75
C LYS A 525 -26.57 -39.70 10.76
N LEU A 526 -25.76 -38.72 10.34
CA LEU A 526 -25.20 -37.77 11.30
C LEU A 526 -26.29 -36.76 11.70
N PRO A 527 -26.22 -36.16 12.89
CA PRO A 527 -27.22 -35.19 13.31
C PRO A 527 -27.31 -34.07 12.28
N SER A 528 -28.48 -33.98 11.74
CA SER A 528 -28.87 -33.14 10.63
C SER A 528 -28.91 -31.69 11.03
N ASN A 529 -28.00 -30.93 11.28
CA ASN A 529 -28.43 -29.58 11.70
C ASN A 529 -27.55 -28.43 11.27
N PHE A 530 -26.77 -28.56 10.18
CA PHE A 530 -26.16 -27.37 9.64
C PHE A 530 -27.23 -26.36 9.16
N THR A 531 -28.28 -26.83 8.47
CA THR A 531 -29.41 -26.00 8.05
C THR A 531 -30.15 -25.37 9.20
N ASP A 532 -30.36 -26.12 10.28
CA ASP A 532 -31.01 -25.63 11.48
C ASP A 532 -30.15 -24.67 12.28
N ILE A 533 -28.84 -24.92 12.34
CA ILE A 533 -27.85 -23.98 12.92
C ILE A 533 -27.81 -22.68 12.14
N VAL A 534 -27.74 -22.75 10.82
CA VAL A 534 -27.74 -21.55 9.96
C VAL A 534 -29.06 -20.80 10.09
N ALA A 535 -30.20 -21.49 10.11
CA ALA A 535 -31.52 -20.87 10.33
C ALA A 535 -31.60 -20.19 11.71
N TYR A 536 -31.14 -20.87 12.76
CA TYR A 536 -31.08 -20.33 14.10
C TYR A 536 -30.23 -19.05 14.20
N TYR A 537 -29.03 -19.02 13.57
CA TYR A 537 -28.16 -17.84 13.55
C TYR A 537 -28.77 -16.69 12.75
N ILE A 538 -29.44 -17.00 11.63
CA ILE A 538 -30.14 -15.97 10.82
C ILE A 538 -31.30 -15.36 11.64
N GLU A 539 -32.07 -16.17 12.33
CA GLU A 539 -33.24 -15.70 13.10
C GLU A 539 -32.84 -14.93 14.36
N ASN A 540 -31.77 -15.32 15.05
CA ASN A 540 -31.44 -14.74 16.36
C ASN A 540 -30.41 -13.64 16.33
N PHE A 541 -29.56 -13.58 15.33
CA PHE A 541 -28.47 -12.61 15.25
C PHE A 541 -28.55 -11.69 14.02
N GLY A 542 -29.61 -11.82 13.22
CA GLY A 542 -29.83 -10.92 12.07
C GLY A 542 -28.73 -10.96 10.99
N LEU A 543 -27.89 -12.03 11.01
CA LEU A 543 -26.78 -12.22 10.07
C LEU A 543 -27.25 -12.57 8.67
#